data_eb407302babc1c6ea67322c489fdefb4
#
_entry.id   eb407302babc1c6ea67322c489fdefb4
#
_cell.length_a   1.000
_cell.length_b   1.000
_cell.length_c   1.000
_cell.angle_alpha   90.00
_cell.angle_beta   90.00
_cell.angle_gamma   90.00
#
_symmetry.space_group_name_H-M   'P 1'
#
loop_
_entity.id
_entity.type
_entity.pdbx_description
1 polymer ?
#
loop_
_entity_poly.entity_id
_entity_poly.type
_entity_poly.pdbx_seq_one_letter_code
_entity_poly.pdbx_strand_id
1 'polypeptide(L)'
;MRVLVAKDPGAPFGLLTLRLSGEGIPFDLAEVGEVPEFLRTYDHEIVLLAVSEPARQVAWLRRMRVSAPVLVVMSGNGVARAGLLNLGADDVISPDCDAAELAALLRAIVRRNHGHASRELRAGAAALQLGRMEVLIRGRPVPLTPKEYGILELLFMRRGVVHSKPAIVNQVYGAEEGPALRTLDVIVCKLRKKLAACGAPDLVATVWGSGLILNELPESASATRAEEALAA
;
A
#
# COMPACT_ATOMS: atom_id res chain seq x y z
N MET A 1 1.91 -1.00 -0.64
CA MET A 1 0.61 -1.49 -1.17
C MET A 1 0.73 -2.97 -1.48
N ARG A 2 -0.18 -3.82 -0.98
CA ARG A 2 -0.25 -5.26 -1.25
C ARG A 2 -1.59 -5.65 -1.86
N VAL A 3 -1.57 -6.46 -2.91
CA VAL A 3 -2.75 -6.81 -3.71
C VAL A 3 -3.14 -8.27 -3.44
N LEU A 4 -4.42 -8.54 -3.25
CA LEU A 4 -4.95 -9.90 -3.28
C LEU A 4 -5.54 -10.16 -4.66
N VAL A 5 -4.93 -11.05 -5.43
CA VAL A 5 -5.44 -11.47 -6.74
C VAL A 5 -6.39 -12.65 -6.52
N ALA A 6 -7.67 -12.35 -6.62
CA ALA A 6 -8.72 -13.37 -6.53
C ALA A 6 -9.04 -13.93 -7.91
N LYS A 7 -8.92 -15.24 -8.05
CA LYS A 7 -9.08 -15.96 -9.33
C LYS A 7 -10.09 -17.09 -9.23
N ASP A 8 -10.56 -17.53 -10.38
CA ASP A 8 -11.22 -18.83 -10.56
C ASP A 8 -10.47 -19.70 -11.59
N PRO A 9 -10.76 -20.99 -11.69
CA PRO A 9 -10.02 -21.95 -12.53
C PRO A 9 -10.04 -21.66 -14.04
N GLY A 10 -10.76 -20.68 -14.51
CA GLY A 10 -10.90 -20.37 -15.95
C GLY A 10 -10.41 -18.98 -16.34
N ALA A 11 -10.01 -18.16 -15.39
CA ALA A 11 -9.69 -16.77 -15.67
C ALA A 11 -8.21 -16.55 -16.07
N PRO A 12 -7.90 -15.69 -17.04
CA PRO A 12 -6.54 -15.38 -17.47
C PRO A 12 -5.86 -14.42 -16.49
N PHE A 13 -5.33 -14.93 -15.38
CA PHE A 13 -4.64 -14.10 -14.35
C PHE A 13 -3.12 -14.04 -14.53
N GLY A 14 -2.50 -14.95 -15.30
CA GLY A 14 -1.04 -15.05 -15.42
C GLY A 14 -0.37 -13.78 -15.94
N LEU A 15 -0.98 -13.09 -16.90
CA LEU A 15 -0.45 -11.81 -17.40
C LEU A 15 -0.54 -10.69 -16.35
N LEU A 16 -1.57 -10.71 -15.50
CA LEU A 16 -1.74 -9.75 -14.42
C LEU A 16 -0.65 -9.89 -13.36
N THR A 17 -0.33 -11.12 -12.97
CA THR A 17 0.72 -11.39 -11.99
C THR A 17 2.10 -10.99 -12.51
N LEU A 18 2.39 -11.21 -13.81
CA LEU A 18 3.61 -10.73 -14.44
C LEU A 18 3.72 -9.20 -14.42
N ARG A 19 2.61 -8.50 -14.69
CA ARG A 19 2.57 -7.02 -14.64
C ARG A 19 2.80 -6.51 -13.22
N LEU A 20 2.14 -7.09 -12.22
CA LEU A 20 2.35 -6.73 -10.82
C LEU A 20 3.81 -6.93 -10.40
N SER A 21 4.40 -8.08 -10.76
CA SER A 21 5.82 -8.38 -10.49
C SER A 21 6.76 -7.37 -11.17
N GLY A 22 6.48 -7.03 -12.43
CA GLY A 22 7.26 -6.04 -13.19
C GLY A 22 7.27 -4.66 -12.55
N GLU A 23 6.17 -4.27 -11.92
CA GLU A 23 6.03 -2.99 -11.19
C GLU A 23 6.47 -3.09 -9.72
N GLY A 24 7.00 -4.24 -9.28
CA GLY A 24 7.42 -4.47 -7.90
C GLY A 24 6.28 -4.41 -6.87
N ILE A 25 5.05 -4.69 -7.30
CA ILE A 25 3.87 -4.70 -6.44
C ILE A 25 3.72 -6.10 -5.83
N PRO A 26 3.84 -6.25 -4.50
CA PRO A 26 3.63 -7.54 -3.84
C PRO A 26 2.16 -7.95 -3.93
N PHE A 27 1.93 -9.22 -4.22
CA PHE A 27 0.58 -9.79 -4.31
C PHE A 27 0.55 -11.21 -3.77
N ASP A 28 -0.65 -11.65 -3.42
CA ASP A 28 -0.96 -13.05 -3.12
C ASP A 28 -2.07 -13.53 -4.05
N LEU A 29 -2.12 -14.84 -4.26
CA LEU A 29 -3.17 -15.51 -5.02
C LEU A 29 -4.14 -16.20 -4.05
N ALA A 30 -5.43 -16.07 -4.32
CA ALA A 30 -6.46 -16.79 -3.59
C ALA A 30 -7.59 -17.20 -4.54
N GLU A 31 -8.28 -18.30 -4.22
CA GLU A 31 -9.59 -18.56 -4.81
C GLU A 31 -10.61 -17.55 -4.27
N VAL A 32 -11.63 -17.21 -5.06
CA VAL A 32 -12.61 -16.18 -4.65
C VAL A 32 -13.25 -16.49 -3.29
N GLY A 33 -13.52 -17.76 -3.01
CA GLY A 33 -14.11 -18.20 -1.74
C GLY A 33 -13.25 -17.91 -0.51
N GLU A 34 -11.94 -17.80 -0.69
CA GLU A 34 -10.96 -17.58 0.37
C GLU A 34 -10.71 -16.09 0.67
N VAL A 35 -11.17 -15.20 -0.22
CA VAL A 35 -10.91 -13.74 -0.10
C VAL A 35 -11.26 -13.17 1.28
N PRO A 36 -12.45 -13.48 1.90
CA PRO A 36 -12.76 -12.93 3.22
C PRO A 36 -11.82 -13.38 4.32
N GLU A 37 -11.27 -14.58 4.22
CA GLU A 37 -10.29 -15.13 5.18
C GLU A 37 -8.92 -14.48 4.99
N PHE A 38 -8.45 -14.38 3.75
CA PHE A 38 -7.19 -13.70 3.43
C PHE A 38 -7.19 -12.24 3.91
N LEU A 39 -8.30 -11.51 3.70
CA LEU A 39 -8.43 -10.12 4.14
C LEU A 39 -8.50 -9.96 5.67
N ARG A 40 -8.92 -10.99 6.40
CA ARG A 40 -8.90 -10.99 7.88
C ARG A 40 -7.53 -11.34 8.44
N THR A 41 -6.79 -12.18 7.74
CA THR A 41 -5.51 -12.72 8.20
C THR A 41 -4.34 -11.83 7.80
N TYR A 42 -4.43 -11.21 6.63
CA TYR A 42 -3.36 -10.42 6.03
C TYR A 42 -3.84 -9.02 5.66
N ASP A 43 -2.96 -8.03 5.75
CA ASP A 43 -3.24 -6.61 5.44
C ASP A 43 -3.22 -6.32 3.92
N HIS A 44 -4.11 -6.97 3.15
CA HIS A 44 -4.28 -6.60 1.75
C HIS A 44 -5.08 -5.30 1.64
N GLU A 45 -4.62 -4.41 0.78
CA GLU A 45 -5.23 -3.08 0.61
C GLU A 45 -6.22 -3.00 -0.54
N ILE A 46 -6.24 -4.00 -1.43
CA ILE A 46 -7.13 -4.08 -2.58
C ILE A 46 -7.27 -5.51 -3.08
N VAL A 47 -8.44 -5.86 -3.57
CA VAL A 47 -8.72 -7.12 -4.28
C VAL A 47 -8.73 -6.86 -5.78
N LEU A 48 -7.89 -7.56 -6.53
CA LEU A 48 -7.89 -7.62 -7.99
C LEU A 48 -8.67 -8.88 -8.40
N LEU A 49 -9.89 -8.69 -8.88
CA LEU A 49 -10.81 -9.78 -9.19
C LEU A 49 -10.70 -10.20 -10.66
N ALA A 50 -10.07 -11.34 -10.93
CA ALA A 50 -9.90 -11.92 -12.25
C ALA A 50 -10.67 -13.25 -12.33
N VAL A 51 -11.96 -13.20 -12.72
CA VAL A 51 -12.90 -14.31 -12.66
C VAL A 51 -13.83 -14.34 -13.86
N SER A 52 -14.44 -15.50 -14.12
CA SER A 52 -15.36 -15.71 -15.25
C SER A 52 -16.72 -15.03 -15.05
N GLU A 53 -17.22 -14.96 -13.80
CA GLU A 53 -18.53 -14.38 -13.46
C GLU A 53 -18.39 -13.18 -12.52
N PRO A 54 -17.80 -12.05 -12.95
CA PRO A 54 -17.43 -10.96 -12.05
C PRO A 54 -18.62 -10.33 -11.33
N ALA A 55 -19.78 -10.21 -11.97
CA ALA A 55 -20.98 -9.61 -11.36
C ALA A 55 -21.45 -10.40 -10.12
N ARG A 56 -21.47 -11.73 -10.25
CA ARG A 56 -21.83 -12.64 -9.14
C ARG A 56 -20.85 -12.52 -7.99
N GLN A 57 -19.55 -12.48 -8.31
CA GLN A 57 -18.50 -12.46 -7.30
C GLN A 57 -18.43 -11.10 -6.58
N VAL A 58 -18.56 -9.98 -7.29
CA VAL A 58 -18.64 -8.64 -6.66
C VAL A 58 -19.82 -8.58 -5.69
N ALA A 59 -21.02 -8.98 -6.14
CA ALA A 59 -22.20 -9.00 -5.28
C ALA A 59 -22.03 -9.91 -4.05
N TRP A 60 -21.34 -11.04 -4.20
CA TRP A 60 -21.05 -11.96 -3.10
C TRP A 60 -20.05 -11.34 -2.11
N LEU A 61 -18.93 -10.76 -2.57
CA LEU A 61 -17.94 -10.10 -1.71
C LEU A 61 -18.59 -8.97 -0.89
N ARG A 62 -19.46 -8.17 -1.50
CA ARG A 62 -20.16 -7.09 -0.79
C ARG A 62 -21.17 -7.62 0.24
N ARG A 63 -21.85 -8.74 -0.02
CA ARG A 63 -22.68 -9.41 0.98
C ARG A 63 -21.85 -9.96 2.15
N MET A 64 -20.63 -10.44 1.89
CA MET A 64 -19.67 -10.85 2.92
C MET A 64 -19.05 -9.66 3.68
N ARG A 65 -19.50 -8.44 3.40
CA ARG A 65 -19.01 -7.19 4.02
C ARG A 65 -17.51 -6.96 3.83
N VAL A 66 -16.98 -7.40 2.70
CA VAL A 66 -15.61 -7.04 2.32
C VAL A 66 -15.55 -5.53 2.09
N SER A 67 -14.80 -4.83 2.93
CA SER A 67 -14.61 -3.37 2.88
C SER A 67 -13.44 -2.95 1.97
N ALA A 68 -12.51 -3.85 1.70
CA ALA A 68 -11.41 -3.60 0.79
C ALA A 68 -11.92 -3.21 -0.60
N PRO A 69 -11.28 -2.28 -1.30
CA PRO A 69 -11.58 -1.95 -2.68
C PRO A 69 -11.49 -3.20 -3.58
N VAL A 70 -12.39 -3.30 -4.55
CA VAL A 70 -12.43 -4.38 -5.53
C VAL A 70 -12.27 -3.80 -6.93
N LEU A 71 -11.13 -4.08 -7.57
CA LEU A 71 -10.87 -3.79 -8.97
C LEU A 71 -11.16 -5.04 -9.79
N VAL A 72 -12.07 -4.94 -10.74
CA VAL A 72 -12.45 -6.06 -11.61
C VAL A 72 -11.67 -6.02 -12.91
N VAL A 73 -11.13 -7.17 -13.31
CA VAL A 73 -10.46 -7.34 -14.61
C VAL A 73 -11.42 -8.03 -15.56
N MET A 74 -11.86 -7.31 -16.60
CA MET A 74 -12.72 -7.90 -17.62
C MET A 74 -12.62 -7.17 -18.97
N SER A 75 -12.81 -7.92 -20.05
CA SER A 75 -13.13 -7.36 -21.35
C SER A 75 -14.64 -7.12 -21.43
N GLY A 76 -15.06 -5.91 -21.82
CA GLY A 76 -16.49 -5.62 -21.95
C GLY A 76 -16.78 -4.19 -22.40
N ASN A 77 -18.04 -3.98 -22.77
CA ASN A 77 -18.52 -2.65 -23.14
C ASN A 77 -18.90 -1.80 -21.92
N GLY A 78 -19.23 -0.54 -22.17
CA GLY A 78 -19.59 0.42 -21.11
C GLY A 78 -20.79 -0.02 -20.26
N VAL A 79 -21.76 -0.75 -20.80
CA VAL A 79 -22.93 -1.23 -20.07
C VAL A 79 -22.53 -2.29 -19.04
N ALA A 80 -21.68 -3.24 -19.41
CA ALA A 80 -21.18 -4.27 -18.50
C ALA A 80 -20.32 -3.65 -17.38
N ARG A 81 -19.47 -2.69 -17.71
CA ARG A 81 -18.66 -1.93 -16.72
C ARG A 81 -19.57 -1.19 -15.72
N ALA A 82 -20.56 -0.45 -16.21
CA ALA A 82 -21.51 0.26 -15.37
C ALA A 82 -22.27 -0.68 -14.41
N GLY A 83 -22.67 -1.86 -14.90
CA GLY A 83 -23.30 -2.89 -14.09
C GLY A 83 -22.43 -3.34 -12.92
N LEU A 84 -21.13 -3.57 -13.13
CA LEU A 84 -20.18 -3.96 -12.07
C LEU A 84 -19.96 -2.85 -11.04
N LEU A 85 -19.82 -1.61 -11.49
CA LEU A 85 -19.67 -0.44 -10.60
C LEU A 85 -20.92 -0.29 -9.73
N ASN A 86 -22.14 -0.43 -10.28
CA ASN A 86 -23.40 -0.39 -9.53
C ASN A 86 -23.53 -1.56 -8.52
N LEU A 87 -22.90 -2.72 -8.78
CA LEU A 87 -22.83 -3.84 -7.83
C LEU A 87 -21.81 -3.63 -6.72
N GLY A 88 -20.99 -2.56 -6.80
CA GLY A 88 -20.05 -2.19 -5.78
C GLY A 88 -18.57 -2.49 -6.12
N ALA A 89 -18.23 -2.75 -7.38
CA ALA A 89 -16.83 -2.68 -7.79
C ALA A 89 -16.34 -1.23 -7.71
N ASP A 90 -15.10 -1.03 -7.30
CA ASP A 90 -14.51 0.32 -7.19
C ASP A 90 -14.00 0.83 -8.53
N ASP A 91 -13.58 -0.09 -9.41
CA ASP A 91 -13.30 0.19 -10.82
C ASP A 91 -13.24 -1.10 -11.64
N VAL A 92 -13.15 -0.96 -12.96
CA VAL A 92 -13.06 -2.05 -13.93
C VAL A 92 -11.95 -1.75 -14.92
N ILE A 93 -11.01 -2.68 -15.12
CA ILE A 93 -9.88 -2.53 -16.03
C ILE A 93 -9.88 -3.63 -17.10
N SER A 94 -9.38 -3.30 -18.30
CA SER A 94 -9.17 -4.31 -19.34
C SER A 94 -8.05 -5.29 -18.96
N PRO A 95 -8.18 -6.58 -19.30
CA PRO A 95 -7.07 -7.53 -19.17
C PRO A 95 -5.87 -7.16 -20.06
N ASP A 96 -6.06 -6.33 -21.08
CA ASP A 96 -5.00 -5.88 -21.99
C ASP A 96 -4.30 -4.59 -21.53
N CYS A 97 -4.70 -3.99 -20.38
CA CYS A 97 -4.04 -2.81 -19.84
C CYS A 97 -2.53 -3.03 -19.68
N ASP A 98 -1.74 -1.98 -19.83
CA ASP A 98 -0.31 -2.09 -19.57
C ASP A 98 0.00 -2.14 -18.06
N ALA A 99 1.26 -2.51 -17.73
CA ALA A 99 1.68 -2.65 -16.33
C ALA A 99 1.64 -1.31 -15.58
N ALA A 100 2.04 -0.23 -16.23
CA ALA A 100 2.07 1.11 -15.63
C ALA A 100 0.65 1.64 -15.37
N GLU A 101 -0.30 1.39 -16.28
CA GLU A 101 -1.72 1.74 -16.12
C GLU A 101 -2.31 0.98 -14.92
N LEU A 102 -2.12 -0.35 -14.86
CA LEU A 102 -2.58 -1.18 -13.74
C LEU A 102 -2.03 -0.66 -12.40
N ALA A 103 -0.72 -0.44 -12.33
CA ALA A 103 -0.07 0.05 -11.13
C ALA A 103 -0.58 1.43 -10.70
N ALA A 104 -0.76 2.36 -11.64
CA ALA A 104 -1.27 3.69 -11.37
C ALA A 104 -2.71 3.66 -10.85
N LEU A 105 -3.57 2.81 -11.42
CA LEU A 105 -4.95 2.65 -11.00
C LEU A 105 -5.04 2.03 -9.59
N LEU A 106 -4.31 0.95 -9.33
CA LEU A 106 -4.25 0.33 -8.00
C LEU A 106 -3.83 1.33 -6.92
N ARG A 107 -2.73 2.08 -7.15
CA ARG A 107 -2.27 3.13 -6.23
C ARG A 107 -3.31 4.23 -6.03
N ALA A 108 -4.05 4.62 -7.09
CA ALA A 108 -5.08 5.65 -6.99
C ALA A 108 -6.28 5.20 -6.17
N ILE A 109 -6.72 3.94 -6.33
CA ILE A 109 -7.84 3.38 -5.57
C ILE A 109 -7.46 3.24 -4.10
N VAL A 110 -6.32 2.63 -3.79
CA VAL A 110 -5.84 2.45 -2.40
C VAL A 110 -5.68 3.81 -1.71
N ARG A 111 -5.06 4.78 -2.38
CA ARG A 111 -4.92 6.13 -1.85
C ARG A 111 -6.26 6.75 -1.48
N ARG A 112 -7.26 6.68 -2.36
CA ARG A 112 -8.61 7.21 -2.11
C ARG A 112 -9.30 6.48 -0.96
N ASN A 113 -9.13 5.16 -0.88
CA ASN A 113 -9.69 4.35 0.21
C ASN A 113 -9.12 4.75 1.59
N HIS A 114 -7.88 5.21 1.64
CA HIS A 114 -7.27 5.77 2.85
C HIS A 114 -7.61 7.27 3.07
N GLY A 115 -8.53 7.84 2.31
CA GLY A 115 -8.96 9.23 2.47
C GLY A 115 -8.00 10.28 1.90
N HIS A 116 -7.00 9.85 1.11
CA HIS A 116 -6.02 10.77 0.54
C HIS A 116 -6.40 11.21 -0.89
N ALA A 117 -6.77 12.48 -1.05
CA ALA A 117 -7.05 13.06 -2.37
C ALA A 117 -5.79 13.36 -3.17
N SER A 118 -4.68 13.73 -2.49
CA SER A 118 -3.42 14.14 -3.10
C SER A 118 -2.53 12.95 -3.47
N ARG A 119 -1.73 13.12 -4.54
CA ARG A 119 -0.63 12.21 -4.88
C ARG A 119 0.60 12.41 -4.01
N GLU A 120 0.64 13.48 -3.23
CA GLU A 120 1.67 13.79 -2.25
C GLU A 120 1.08 13.70 -0.86
N LEU A 121 1.64 12.84 -0.01
CA LEU A 121 1.29 12.70 1.38
C LEU A 121 2.33 13.40 2.23
N ARG A 122 1.91 14.22 3.18
CA ARG A 122 2.81 15.01 4.02
C ARG A 122 2.75 14.61 5.48
N ALA A 123 3.92 14.64 6.13
CA ALA A 123 4.07 14.56 7.58
C ALA A 123 5.02 15.70 8.00
N GLY A 124 4.47 16.92 8.11
CA GLY A 124 5.23 18.16 8.26
C GLY A 124 6.16 18.39 7.04
N ALA A 125 7.44 18.61 7.28
CA ALA A 125 8.45 18.83 6.24
C ALA A 125 8.87 17.56 5.47
N ALA A 126 8.31 16.40 5.81
CA ALA A 126 8.48 15.16 5.04
C ALA A 126 7.32 14.98 4.06
N ALA A 127 7.61 14.60 2.82
CA ALA A 127 6.62 14.37 1.79
C ALA A 127 6.90 13.06 1.04
N LEU A 128 5.87 12.24 0.86
CA LEU A 128 5.88 11.03 0.03
C LEU A 128 5.20 11.34 -1.31
N GLN A 129 5.93 11.18 -2.40
CA GLN A 129 5.41 11.35 -3.77
C GLN A 129 5.08 9.98 -4.38
N LEU A 130 3.82 9.58 -4.31
CA LEU A 130 3.35 8.26 -4.77
C LEU A 130 3.59 8.02 -6.26
N GLY A 131 3.46 9.06 -7.10
CA GLY A 131 3.64 8.93 -8.54
C GLY A 131 5.10 8.74 -8.99
N ARG A 132 6.07 9.18 -8.17
CA ARG A 132 7.50 9.05 -8.44
C ARG A 132 8.18 8.00 -7.59
N MET A 133 7.47 7.42 -6.63
CA MET A 133 8.02 6.50 -5.61
C MET A 133 9.20 7.13 -4.86
N GLU A 134 9.08 8.40 -4.50
CA GLU A 134 10.13 9.18 -3.84
C GLU A 134 9.66 9.71 -2.50
N VAL A 135 10.59 9.85 -1.57
CA VAL A 135 10.38 10.57 -0.31
C VAL A 135 11.29 11.79 -0.29
N LEU A 136 10.69 12.93 0.01
CA LEU A 136 11.39 14.20 0.13
C LEU A 136 11.45 14.62 1.60
N ILE A 137 12.62 15.03 2.07
CA ILE A 137 12.80 15.67 3.37
C ILE A 137 13.22 17.13 3.10
N ARG A 138 12.35 18.08 3.50
CA ARG A 138 12.54 19.52 3.20
C ARG A 138 12.84 19.77 1.71
N GLY A 139 12.08 19.09 0.82
CA GLY A 139 12.22 19.20 -0.63
C GLY A 139 13.41 18.46 -1.25
N ARG A 140 14.24 17.76 -0.46
CA ARG A 140 15.40 16.98 -0.95
C ARG A 140 15.06 15.49 -1.00
N PRO A 141 15.32 14.79 -2.13
CA PRO A 141 15.02 13.36 -2.24
C PRO A 141 15.94 12.52 -1.35
N VAL A 142 15.36 11.50 -0.72
CA VAL A 142 16.10 10.50 0.06
C VAL A 142 16.33 9.26 -0.83
N PRO A 143 17.59 8.79 -0.98
CA PRO A 143 17.89 7.62 -1.81
C PRO A 143 17.46 6.33 -1.11
N LEU A 144 16.26 5.86 -1.40
CA LEU A 144 15.66 4.68 -0.80
C LEU A 144 15.72 3.46 -1.73
N THR A 145 15.87 2.27 -1.15
CA THR A 145 15.58 1.02 -1.84
C THR A 145 14.07 0.80 -1.94
N PRO A 146 13.58 -0.05 -2.86
CA PRO A 146 12.14 -0.35 -2.97
C PRO A 146 11.50 -0.80 -1.65
N LYS A 147 12.21 -1.59 -0.84
CA LYS A 147 11.73 -2.07 0.46
C LYS A 147 11.66 -0.97 1.53
N GLU A 148 12.66 -0.09 1.57
CA GLU A 148 12.64 1.09 2.44
C GLU A 148 11.52 2.06 2.06
N TYR A 149 11.30 2.25 0.74
CA TYR A 149 10.17 3.02 0.25
C TYR A 149 8.84 2.39 0.66
N GLY A 150 8.66 1.08 0.47
CA GLY A 150 7.42 0.37 0.84
C GLY A 150 7.07 0.48 2.32
N ILE A 151 8.08 0.50 3.22
CA ILE A 151 7.86 0.76 4.66
C ILE A 151 7.33 2.18 4.86
N LEU A 152 7.95 3.19 4.26
CA LEU A 152 7.51 4.57 4.38
C LEU A 152 6.13 4.78 3.74
N GLU A 153 5.87 4.17 2.57
CA GLU A 153 4.56 4.22 1.92
C GLU A 153 3.46 3.74 2.87
N LEU A 154 3.64 2.59 3.52
CA LEU A 154 2.69 2.07 4.50
C LEU A 154 2.45 3.05 5.64
N LEU A 155 3.54 3.58 6.22
CA LEU A 155 3.46 4.50 7.35
C LEU A 155 2.81 5.85 6.98
N PHE A 156 3.09 6.39 5.80
CA PHE A 156 2.47 7.62 5.29
C PHE A 156 0.99 7.43 4.96
N MET A 157 0.61 6.28 4.37
CA MET A 157 -0.77 5.98 4.02
C MET A 157 -1.67 5.84 5.24
N ARG A 158 -1.15 5.29 6.33
CA ARG A 158 -1.87 5.08 7.60
C ARG A 158 -1.25 5.89 8.73
N ARG A 159 -1.08 7.19 8.49
CA ARG A 159 -0.46 8.11 9.44
C ARG A 159 -1.20 8.11 10.79
N GLY A 160 -0.42 8.12 11.89
CA GLY A 160 -0.95 8.05 13.25
C GLY A 160 -1.31 6.65 13.73
N VAL A 161 -1.13 5.63 12.89
CA VAL A 161 -1.37 4.22 13.25
C VAL A 161 -0.04 3.54 13.55
N VAL A 162 0.01 2.76 14.63
CA VAL A 162 1.16 1.90 14.95
C VAL A 162 1.04 0.60 14.16
N HIS A 163 2.06 0.29 13.37
CA HIS A 163 2.13 -0.94 12.58
C HIS A 163 3.03 -1.96 13.25
N SER A 164 2.50 -3.15 13.53
CA SER A 164 3.29 -4.24 14.09
C SER A 164 4.36 -4.71 13.10
N LYS A 165 5.47 -5.25 13.60
CA LYS A 165 6.54 -5.79 12.74
C LYS A 165 6.03 -6.87 11.77
N PRO A 166 5.19 -7.83 12.19
CA PRO A 166 4.60 -8.80 11.25
C PRO A 166 3.77 -8.15 10.16
N ALA A 167 2.96 -7.13 10.49
CA ALA A 167 2.16 -6.41 9.49
C ALA A 167 3.04 -5.72 8.44
N ILE A 168 4.14 -5.09 8.87
CA ILE A 168 5.10 -4.45 7.96
C ILE A 168 5.80 -5.47 7.06
N VAL A 169 6.23 -6.61 7.62
CA VAL A 169 6.85 -7.70 6.86
C VAL A 169 5.88 -8.23 5.81
N ASN A 170 4.65 -8.53 6.20
CA ASN A 170 3.61 -8.99 5.29
C ASN A 170 3.36 -8.02 4.15
N GLN A 171 3.31 -6.72 4.45
CA GLN A 171 3.05 -5.67 3.45
C GLN A 171 4.19 -5.51 2.43
N VAL A 172 5.44 -5.70 2.88
CA VAL A 172 6.63 -5.42 2.06
C VAL A 172 7.15 -6.66 1.33
N TYR A 173 6.88 -7.87 1.84
CA TYR A 173 7.44 -9.12 1.29
C TYR A 173 6.40 -10.11 0.77
N GLY A 174 5.13 -10.01 1.13
CA GLY A 174 4.12 -11.03 0.82
C GLY A 174 4.04 -12.15 1.86
N ALA A 175 3.05 -13.05 1.72
CA ALA A 175 2.81 -14.13 2.69
C ALA A 175 3.83 -15.28 2.57
N GLU A 176 4.31 -15.55 1.36
CA GLU A 176 5.12 -16.76 1.08
C GLU A 176 6.64 -16.57 1.27
N GLU A 177 7.15 -15.35 1.24
CA GLU A 177 8.60 -15.07 1.22
C GLU A 177 9.07 -14.16 2.38
N GLY A 178 8.30 -14.06 3.45
CA GLY A 178 8.64 -13.18 4.56
C GLY A 178 9.99 -13.57 5.21
N PRO A 179 11.01 -12.67 5.18
CA PRO A 179 12.23 -12.90 5.92
C PRO A 179 11.94 -12.90 7.40
N ALA A 180 12.83 -13.51 8.18
CA ALA A 180 12.76 -13.43 9.63
C ALA A 180 12.65 -11.95 10.07
N LEU A 181 11.90 -11.66 11.14
CA LEU A 181 11.71 -10.32 11.71
C LEU A 181 13.03 -9.52 11.91
N ARG A 182 14.13 -10.23 12.10
CA ARG A 182 15.49 -9.64 12.16
C ARG A 182 15.90 -8.88 10.90
N THR A 183 15.42 -9.32 9.72
CA THR A 183 15.73 -8.61 8.46
C THR A 183 15.03 -7.26 8.40
N LEU A 184 13.79 -7.16 8.94
CA LEU A 184 13.09 -5.88 9.07
C LEU A 184 13.89 -4.89 9.94
N ASP A 185 14.43 -5.33 11.07
CA ASP A 185 15.20 -4.48 11.98
C ASP A 185 16.44 -3.89 11.28
N VAL A 186 17.11 -4.69 10.44
CA VAL A 186 18.25 -4.22 9.63
C VAL A 186 17.82 -3.17 8.60
N ILE A 187 16.67 -3.38 7.91
CA ILE A 187 16.17 -2.43 6.92
C ILE A 187 15.76 -1.13 7.62
N VAL A 188 15.04 -1.21 8.73
CA VAL A 188 14.63 -0.03 9.51
C VAL A 188 15.85 0.74 10.03
N CYS A 189 16.89 0.05 10.48
CA CYS A 189 18.13 0.68 10.91
C CYS A 189 18.80 1.45 9.75
N LYS A 190 18.89 0.85 8.55
CA LYS A 190 19.43 1.52 7.34
C LYS A 190 18.56 2.69 6.92
N LEU A 191 17.25 2.53 6.92
CA LEU A 191 16.28 3.59 6.61
C LEU A 191 16.48 4.79 7.55
N ARG A 192 16.51 4.56 8.86
CA ARG A 192 16.73 5.63 9.85
C ARG A 192 18.05 6.37 9.65
N LYS A 193 19.13 5.67 9.31
CA LYS A 193 20.42 6.31 8.98
C LYS A 193 20.30 7.26 7.78
N LYS A 194 19.57 6.85 6.73
CA LYS A 194 19.33 7.70 5.55
C LYS A 194 18.47 8.91 5.89
N LEU A 195 17.40 8.70 6.66
CA LEU A 195 16.52 9.78 7.12
C LEU A 195 17.28 10.77 8.02
N ALA A 196 18.10 10.28 8.94
CA ALA A 196 18.93 11.11 9.82
C ALA A 196 19.93 11.95 9.01
N ALA A 197 20.57 11.37 7.99
CA ALA A 197 21.47 12.11 7.09
C ALA A 197 20.76 13.24 6.32
N CYS A 198 19.44 13.11 6.12
CA CYS A 198 18.61 14.17 5.51
C CYS A 198 17.95 15.10 6.53
N GLY A 199 18.26 14.96 7.83
CA GLY A 199 17.72 15.81 8.89
C GLY A 199 16.35 15.40 9.42
N ALA A 200 15.99 14.11 9.32
CA ALA A 200 14.74 13.54 9.81
C ALA A 200 14.97 12.26 10.64
N PRO A 201 15.78 12.31 11.75
CA PRO A 201 16.16 11.11 12.51
C PRO A 201 14.95 10.42 13.15
N ASP A 202 13.94 11.17 13.57
CA ASP A 202 12.80 10.69 14.36
C ASP A 202 11.53 10.46 13.53
N LEU A 203 11.61 10.61 12.20
CA LEU A 203 10.46 10.45 11.32
C LEU A 203 9.81 9.05 11.44
N VAL A 204 10.63 8.00 11.64
CA VAL A 204 10.16 6.64 11.89
C VAL A 204 10.49 6.26 13.33
N ALA A 205 9.51 6.31 14.21
CA ALA A 205 9.67 5.98 15.62
C ALA A 205 9.29 4.53 15.93
N THR A 206 9.82 4.01 17.03
CA THR A 206 9.44 2.71 17.60
C THR A 206 8.49 2.91 18.78
N VAL A 207 7.34 2.27 18.72
CA VAL A 207 6.47 2.09 19.88
C VAL A 207 6.80 0.74 20.49
N TRP A 208 7.44 0.76 21.68
CA TRP A 208 7.93 -0.44 22.33
C TRP A 208 6.83 -1.49 22.54
N GLY A 209 7.13 -2.74 22.19
CA GLY A 209 6.17 -3.85 22.24
C GLY A 209 5.09 -3.85 21.16
N SER A 210 4.89 -2.74 20.40
CA SER A 210 3.80 -2.60 19.45
C SER A 210 4.27 -2.54 17.99
N GLY A 211 5.31 -1.75 17.66
CA GLY A 211 5.78 -1.66 16.28
C GLY A 211 6.38 -0.32 15.90
N LEU A 212 6.11 0.13 14.66
CA LEU A 212 6.58 1.39 14.11
C LEU A 212 5.44 2.36 13.85
N ILE A 213 5.73 3.65 13.95
CA ILE A 213 4.82 4.74 13.64
C ILE A 213 5.55 5.84 12.87
N LEU A 214 4.82 6.59 12.05
CA LEU A 214 5.31 7.80 11.41
C LEU A 214 5.05 9.00 12.33
N ASN A 215 6.11 9.74 12.64
CA ASN A 215 6.01 11.04 13.31
C ASN A 215 5.92 12.17 12.29
N GLU A 216 5.46 13.33 12.74
CA GLU A 216 5.56 14.55 11.95
C GLU A 216 6.95 15.14 12.07
N LEU A 217 7.50 15.58 10.93
CA LEU A 217 8.77 16.30 10.89
C LEU A 217 8.49 17.80 10.97
N PRO A 218 8.97 18.51 11.98
CA PRO A 218 8.77 19.97 12.08
C PRO A 218 9.26 20.70 10.82
N GLU A 219 8.52 21.68 10.35
CA GLU A 219 8.85 22.45 9.15
C GLU A 219 10.09 23.32 9.33
N SER A 220 10.34 23.83 10.54
CA SER A 220 11.55 24.58 10.90
C SER A 220 12.46 23.76 11.82
N ALA A 221 13.76 23.72 11.49
CA ALA A 221 14.76 23.11 12.36
C ALA A 221 15.00 23.90 13.68
N SER A 222 14.32 25.04 13.86
CA SER A 222 14.53 25.97 14.97
C SER A 222 13.52 25.86 16.12
N ALA A 223 12.40 25.14 15.96
CA ALA A 223 11.35 25.12 16.97
C ALA A 223 11.65 24.22 18.18
N THR A 224 12.35 23.10 17.99
CA THR A 224 12.52 22.11 19.07
C THR A 224 13.60 22.48 20.10
N ARG A 225 14.61 23.29 19.72
CA ARG A 225 15.65 23.77 20.67
C ARG A 225 15.22 24.93 21.54
N ALA A 226 14.18 25.67 21.14
CA ALA A 226 13.69 26.82 21.89
C ALA A 226 12.74 26.43 23.03
N GLU A 227 11.98 25.32 22.86
CA GLU A 227 11.06 24.84 23.91
C GLU A 227 11.81 24.09 25.02
N GLU A 228 12.87 23.35 24.70
CA GLU A 228 13.72 22.71 25.73
C GLU A 228 14.55 23.71 26.53
N ALA A 229 14.94 24.82 25.94
CA ALA A 229 15.69 25.90 26.62
C ALA A 229 14.81 26.80 27.49
N LEU A 230 13.49 26.78 27.32
CA LEU A 230 12.53 27.55 28.13
C LEU A 230 11.97 26.76 29.31
N ALA A 231 12.19 25.43 29.31
CA ALA A 231 11.72 24.52 30.36
C ALA A 231 12.84 24.10 31.34
N ALA A 232 14.05 24.63 31.19
CA ALA A 232 15.21 24.47 32.10
C ALA A 232 15.52 25.77 32.82
#